data_189f9f6ece1e026a5a2db94253eef0ea
#
_entry.id   189f9f6ece1e026a5a2db94253eef0ea
#
_cell.length_a   1.000
_cell.length_b   1.000
_cell.length_c   1.000
_cell.angle_alpha   90.00
_cell.angle_beta   90.00
_cell.angle_gamma   90.00
#
_symmetry.space_group_name_H-M   'P 1'
#
loop_
_entity.id
_entity.type
_entity.pdbx_description
1 polymer ?
#
loop_
_entity_poly.entity_id
_entity_poly.type
_entity_poly.pdbx_seq_one_letter_code
_entity_poly.pdbx_strand_id
1 'polypeptide(L)'
;MNSVLETPRLRLRPWTAADRVPFAALNADPRVMAFFPAPLTKPQSDALADRCDALVREHGWGPWAVENKANGAFIGLVGLHVPSPLLPFAPCVEVAWRLAHAYWGQGLASEAAARALRFGFETLGLKEIFAFTT
;
A
#
# COMPACT_ATOMS: atom_id res chain seq x y z
N MET A 1 -10.72 2.21 16.01
CA MET A 1 -11.11 2.96 14.80
C MET A 1 -9.92 3.03 13.85
N ASN A 2 -10.11 2.66 12.61
CA ASN A 2 -9.03 2.67 11.63
C ASN A 2 -8.78 4.09 11.12
N SER A 3 -7.49 4.43 11.01
CA SER A 3 -7.09 5.74 10.51
C SER A 3 -7.33 5.86 9.01
N VAL A 4 -7.76 7.05 8.59
CA VAL A 4 -7.78 7.44 7.18
C VAL A 4 -6.81 8.60 7.03
N LEU A 5 -5.86 8.46 6.11
CA LEU A 5 -4.89 9.52 5.83
C LEU A 5 -5.29 10.21 4.53
N GLU A 6 -5.20 11.52 4.54
CA GLU A 6 -5.57 12.31 3.37
C GLU A 6 -4.40 13.14 2.86
N THR A 7 -4.35 13.29 1.55
CA THR A 7 -3.47 14.19 0.83
C THR A 7 -4.33 15.08 -0.09
N PRO A 8 -3.76 16.08 -0.77
CA PRO A 8 -4.54 16.88 -1.71
C PRO A 8 -5.29 16.07 -2.77
N ARG A 9 -4.71 14.96 -3.23
CA ARG A 9 -5.30 14.18 -4.34
C ARG A 9 -5.76 12.78 -3.95
N LEU A 10 -5.37 12.28 -2.76
CA LEU A 10 -5.54 10.87 -2.41
C LEU A 10 -6.13 10.70 -1.01
N ARG A 11 -6.74 9.53 -0.83
CA ARG A 11 -7.17 9.06 0.49
C ARG A 11 -6.60 7.66 0.69
N LEU A 12 -5.83 7.48 1.77
CA LEU A 12 -5.33 6.18 2.20
C LEU A 12 -6.29 5.67 3.27
N ARG A 13 -6.96 4.57 3.00
CA ARG A 13 -8.10 4.13 3.79
C ARG A 13 -8.13 2.61 3.99
N PRO A 14 -8.98 2.12 4.91
CA PRO A 14 -9.20 0.68 5.02
C PRO A 14 -9.73 0.08 3.72
N TRP A 15 -9.49 -1.21 3.55
CA TRP A 15 -9.91 -1.95 2.36
C TRP A 15 -11.41 -2.22 2.37
N THR A 16 -12.01 -2.33 1.18
CA THR A 16 -13.40 -2.75 1.00
C THR A 16 -13.45 -3.92 0.03
N ALA A 17 -14.58 -4.61 -0.01
CA ALA A 17 -14.78 -5.72 -0.93
C ALA A 17 -14.64 -5.29 -2.39
N ALA A 18 -15.07 -4.08 -2.73
CA ALA A 18 -15.01 -3.54 -4.08
C ALA A 18 -13.57 -3.33 -4.57
N ASP A 19 -12.60 -3.21 -3.66
CA ASP A 19 -11.19 -2.99 -4.02
C ASP A 19 -10.54 -4.22 -4.65
N ARG A 20 -11.09 -5.42 -4.42
CA ARG A 20 -10.47 -6.67 -4.88
C ARG A 20 -10.37 -6.77 -6.39
N VAL A 21 -11.37 -6.29 -7.11
CA VAL A 21 -11.39 -6.36 -8.58
C VAL A 21 -10.28 -5.48 -9.20
N PRO A 22 -10.21 -4.17 -8.92
CA PRO A 22 -9.12 -3.35 -9.46
C PRO A 22 -7.75 -3.76 -8.92
N PHE A 23 -7.65 -4.26 -7.70
CA PHE A 23 -6.39 -4.74 -7.16
C PHE A 23 -5.89 -5.97 -7.93
N ALA A 24 -6.77 -6.91 -8.24
CA ALA A 24 -6.42 -8.06 -9.08
C ALA A 24 -5.94 -7.63 -10.46
N ALA A 25 -6.57 -6.61 -11.05
CA ALA A 25 -6.18 -6.10 -12.35
C ALA A 25 -4.75 -5.55 -12.36
N LEU A 26 -4.38 -4.74 -11.36
CA LEU A 26 -3.03 -4.20 -11.30
C LEU A 26 -1.99 -5.27 -10.97
N ASN A 27 -2.33 -6.26 -10.15
CA ASN A 27 -1.42 -7.35 -9.79
C ASN A 27 -1.22 -8.35 -10.93
N ALA A 28 -2.08 -8.35 -11.93
CA ALA A 28 -1.94 -9.14 -13.15
C ALA A 28 -1.21 -8.38 -14.26
N ASP A 29 -1.00 -7.08 -14.11
CA ASP A 29 -0.36 -6.25 -15.11
C ASP A 29 1.15 -6.46 -15.08
N PRO A 30 1.76 -6.97 -16.19
CA PRO A 30 3.21 -7.20 -16.22
C PRO A 30 4.05 -5.95 -15.96
N ARG A 31 3.54 -4.78 -16.31
CA ARG A 31 4.25 -3.51 -16.08
C ARG A 31 4.34 -3.19 -14.60
N VAL A 32 3.26 -3.41 -13.85
CA VAL A 32 3.22 -3.21 -12.40
C VAL A 32 4.10 -4.23 -11.70
N MET A 33 4.08 -5.48 -12.19
CA MET A 33 4.73 -6.61 -11.53
C MET A 33 6.11 -6.94 -12.11
N ALA A 34 6.72 -6.00 -12.87
CA ALA A 34 7.96 -6.24 -13.61
C ALA A 34 9.13 -6.69 -12.73
N PHE A 35 9.19 -6.23 -11.47
CA PHE A 35 10.28 -6.56 -10.54
C PHE A 35 9.89 -7.62 -9.51
N PHE A 36 8.74 -8.26 -9.69
CA PHE A 36 8.32 -9.39 -8.87
C PHE A 36 8.54 -10.69 -9.64
N PRO A 37 8.62 -11.84 -8.96
CA PRO A 37 8.84 -13.12 -9.67
C PRO A 37 7.81 -13.42 -10.75
N ALA A 38 6.55 -13.04 -10.54
CA ALA A 38 5.47 -13.22 -11.49
C ALA A 38 4.28 -12.34 -11.13
N PRO A 39 3.40 -12.02 -12.08
CA PRO A 39 2.10 -11.44 -11.77
C PRO A 39 1.30 -12.37 -10.86
N LEU A 40 0.38 -11.81 -10.10
CA LEU A 40 -0.46 -12.60 -9.20
C LEU A 40 -1.72 -13.08 -9.91
N THR A 41 -2.15 -14.28 -9.58
CA THR A 41 -3.49 -14.76 -9.95
C THR A 41 -4.53 -14.03 -9.10
N LYS A 42 -5.81 -14.10 -9.51
CA LYS A 42 -6.88 -13.48 -8.72
C LYS A 42 -6.95 -14.03 -7.29
N PRO A 43 -6.90 -15.35 -7.06
CA PRO A 43 -6.87 -15.87 -5.68
C PRO A 43 -5.68 -15.35 -4.87
N GLN A 44 -4.51 -15.24 -5.47
CA GLN A 44 -3.32 -14.69 -4.80
C GLN A 44 -3.51 -13.21 -4.47
N SER A 45 -4.06 -12.44 -5.40
CA SER A 45 -4.35 -11.03 -5.20
C SER A 45 -5.37 -10.82 -4.08
N ASP A 46 -6.45 -11.62 -4.08
CA ASP A 46 -7.48 -11.54 -3.06
C ASP A 46 -6.93 -11.90 -1.68
N ALA A 47 -6.06 -12.91 -1.60
CA ALA A 47 -5.40 -13.28 -0.35
C ALA A 47 -4.52 -12.16 0.19
N LEU A 48 -3.81 -11.47 -0.70
CA LEU A 48 -2.98 -10.32 -0.32
C LEU A 48 -3.86 -9.17 0.18
N ALA A 49 -4.97 -8.88 -0.49
CA ALA A 49 -5.92 -7.85 -0.04
C ALA A 49 -6.47 -8.18 1.34
N ASP A 50 -6.82 -9.44 1.58
CA ASP A 50 -7.33 -9.88 2.88
C ASP A 50 -6.29 -9.69 3.98
N ARG A 51 -5.03 -9.98 3.69
CA ARG A 51 -3.93 -9.77 4.64
C ARG A 51 -3.73 -8.29 4.94
N CYS A 52 -3.73 -7.44 3.92
CA CYS A 52 -3.59 -6.00 4.11
C CYS A 52 -4.75 -5.45 4.93
N ASP A 53 -5.97 -5.86 4.62
CA ASP A 53 -7.17 -5.47 5.35
C ASP A 53 -7.07 -5.88 6.83
N ALA A 54 -6.66 -7.13 7.09
CA ALA A 54 -6.51 -7.62 8.45
C ALA A 54 -5.46 -6.82 9.23
N LEU A 55 -4.33 -6.48 8.62
CA LEU A 55 -3.28 -5.68 9.27
C LEU A 55 -3.79 -4.28 9.62
N VAL A 56 -4.49 -3.61 8.70
CA VAL A 56 -5.04 -2.28 8.97
C VAL A 56 -6.10 -2.34 10.08
N ARG A 57 -6.96 -3.34 10.06
CA ARG A 57 -7.99 -3.50 11.10
C ARG A 57 -7.39 -3.78 12.47
N GLU A 58 -6.37 -4.64 12.51
CA GLU A 58 -5.74 -5.07 13.77
C GLU A 58 -4.93 -3.95 14.41
N HIS A 59 -4.13 -3.23 13.61
CA HIS A 59 -3.20 -2.22 14.12
C HIS A 59 -3.71 -0.79 14.01
N GLY A 60 -4.76 -0.54 13.24
CA GLY A 60 -5.22 0.81 12.92
C GLY A 60 -4.36 1.49 11.86
N TRP A 61 -3.35 0.81 11.34
CA TRP A 61 -2.46 1.27 10.29
C TRP A 61 -1.87 0.07 9.56
N GLY A 62 -1.32 0.30 8.39
CA GLY A 62 -0.71 -0.79 7.62
C GLY A 62 -0.65 -0.44 6.14
N PRO A 63 -0.68 -1.47 5.27
CA PRO A 63 -0.79 -1.24 3.83
C PRO A 63 -2.22 -0.81 3.49
N TRP A 64 -2.43 0.49 3.32
CA TRP A 64 -3.77 1.03 3.02
C TRP A 64 -4.15 0.89 1.57
N ALA A 65 -5.44 0.80 1.31
CA ALA A 65 -6.00 1.01 -0.01
C ALA A 65 -5.90 2.50 -0.37
N VAL A 66 -5.53 2.81 -1.61
CA VAL A 66 -5.39 4.19 -2.07
C VAL A 66 -6.54 4.53 -3.01
N GLU A 67 -7.26 5.59 -2.67
CA GLU A 67 -8.37 6.10 -3.46
C GLU A 67 -7.98 7.43 -4.09
N ASN A 68 -8.24 7.58 -5.38
CA ASN A 68 -8.07 8.85 -6.08
C ASN A 68 -9.30 9.71 -5.83
N LYS A 69 -9.12 10.87 -5.20
CA LYS A 69 -10.23 11.77 -4.85
C LYS A 69 -10.99 12.30 -6.07
N ALA A 70 -10.30 12.45 -7.20
CA ALA A 70 -10.91 13.04 -8.39
C ALA A 70 -12.04 12.18 -8.97
N ASN A 71 -11.95 10.85 -8.86
CA ASN A 71 -12.94 9.94 -9.45
C ASN A 71 -13.41 8.84 -8.50
N GLY A 72 -12.91 8.81 -7.27
CA GLY A 72 -13.27 7.77 -6.29
C GLY A 72 -12.70 6.39 -6.59
N ALA A 73 -11.80 6.27 -7.56
CA ALA A 73 -11.29 4.96 -7.97
C ALA A 73 -10.22 4.45 -7.00
N PHE A 74 -10.24 3.13 -6.75
CA PHE A 74 -9.12 2.45 -6.12
C PHE A 74 -7.98 2.38 -7.12
N ILE A 75 -6.79 2.85 -6.72
CA ILE A 75 -5.64 2.92 -7.64
C ILE A 75 -4.43 2.13 -7.17
N GLY A 76 -4.45 1.57 -5.98
CA GLY A 76 -3.32 0.78 -5.51
C GLY A 76 -3.24 0.64 -4.01
N LEU A 77 -2.05 0.28 -3.55
CA LEU A 77 -1.78 0.19 -2.12
C LEU A 77 -0.53 0.99 -1.79
N VAL A 78 -0.55 1.67 -0.66
CA VAL A 78 0.61 2.35 -0.09
C VAL A 78 0.51 2.25 1.41
N GLY A 79 1.61 2.00 2.08
CA GLY A 79 1.57 2.03 3.52
C GLY A 79 2.81 1.49 4.19
N LEU A 80 2.63 1.20 5.47
CA LEU A 80 3.68 0.74 6.36
C LEU A 80 3.39 -0.70 6.78
N HIS A 81 4.41 -1.55 6.81
CA HIS A 81 4.26 -2.88 7.35
C HIS A 81 5.57 -3.39 7.92
N VAL A 82 5.47 -4.43 8.73
CA VAL A 82 6.64 -5.10 9.29
C VAL A 82 7.00 -6.25 8.35
N PRO A 83 8.18 -6.20 7.72
CA PRO A 83 8.59 -7.26 6.81
C PRO A 83 8.99 -8.53 7.58
N SER A 84 9.40 -9.56 6.83
CA SER A 84 9.80 -10.83 7.40
C SER A 84 10.85 -10.67 8.51
N PRO A 85 10.71 -11.34 9.66
CA PRO A 85 11.69 -11.31 10.72
C PRO A 85 13.04 -11.95 10.34
N LEU A 86 13.09 -12.62 9.17
CA LEU A 86 14.33 -13.23 8.68
C LEU A 86 15.27 -12.23 8.02
N LEU A 87 14.83 -10.99 7.80
CA LEU A 87 15.69 -9.95 7.23
C LEU A 87 16.76 -9.53 8.24
N PRO A 88 17.99 -9.22 7.76
CA PRO A 88 19.11 -8.88 8.67
C PRO A 88 18.86 -7.65 9.55
N PHE A 89 18.02 -6.73 9.10
CA PHE A 89 17.71 -5.50 9.82
C PHE A 89 16.34 -5.54 10.53
N ALA A 90 15.75 -6.72 10.65
CA ALA A 90 14.50 -6.88 11.41
C ALA A 90 14.78 -6.85 12.91
N PRO A 91 13.82 -6.38 13.76
CA PRO A 91 12.53 -5.85 13.36
C PRO A 91 12.64 -4.41 12.83
N CYS A 92 11.86 -4.11 11.82
CA CYS A 92 11.81 -2.77 11.25
C CYS A 92 10.42 -2.51 10.66
N VAL A 93 10.18 -1.26 10.25
CA VAL A 93 8.97 -0.91 9.52
C VAL A 93 9.39 -0.49 8.11
N GLU A 94 8.68 -1.00 7.13
CA GLU A 94 8.91 -0.74 5.72
C GLU A 94 7.78 0.11 5.16
N VAL A 95 8.12 1.11 4.32
CA VAL A 95 7.14 1.77 3.46
C VAL A 95 7.12 1.04 2.13
N ALA A 96 5.92 0.73 1.63
CA ALA A 96 5.74 0.03 0.38
C ALA A 96 4.63 0.69 -0.43
N TRP A 97 4.73 0.59 -1.76
CA TRP A 97 3.70 1.12 -2.65
C TRP A 97 3.59 0.27 -3.91
N ARG A 98 2.36 0.26 -4.46
CA ARG A 98 2.03 -0.40 -5.72
C ARG A 98 0.83 0.30 -6.32
N LEU A 99 1.00 0.92 -7.48
CA LEU A 99 -0.07 1.65 -8.16
C LEU A 99 -0.36 1.04 -9.53
N ALA A 100 -1.62 1.12 -9.94
CA ALA A 100 -2.03 0.79 -11.30
C ALA A 100 -1.26 1.68 -12.30
N HIS A 101 -0.83 1.07 -13.40
CA HIS A 101 0.03 1.74 -14.38
C HIS A 101 -0.56 3.05 -14.92
N ALA A 102 -1.89 3.12 -15.08
CA ALA A 102 -2.57 4.31 -15.58
C ALA A 102 -2.32 5.56 -14.71
N TYR A 103 -1.90 5.37 -13.47
CA TYR A 103 -1.67 6.46 -12.52
C TYR A 103 -0.18 6.76 -12.29
N TRP A 104 0.70 6.12 -13.05
CA TRP A 104 2.14 6.40 -12.97
C TRP A 104 2.47 7.75 -13.61
N GLY A 105 3.62 8.30 -13.22
CA GLY A 105 4.13 9.54 -13.82
C GLY A 105 3.45 10.81 -13.39
N GLN A 106 2.61 10.76 -12.34
CA GLN A 106 1.85 11.91 -11.86
C GLN A 106 2.26 12.35 -10.44
N GLY A 107 3.25 11.68 -9.86
CA GLY A 107 3.70 11.98 -8.50
C GLY A 107 2.78 11.42 -7.41
N LEU A 108 1.80 10.57 -7.76
CA LEU A 108 0.84 10.06 -6.79
C LEU A 108 1.47 9.09 -5.79
N ALA A 109 2.36 8.20 -6.26
CA ALA A 109 3.06 7.27 -5.37
C ALA A 109 3.90 8.03 -4.34
N SER A 110 4.62 9.07 -4.77
CA SER A 110 5.43 9.91 -3.88
C SER A 110 4.55 10.65 -2.87
N GLU A 111 3.41 11.17 -3.32
CA GLU A 111 2.47 11.88 -2.44
C GLU A 111 1.93 10.94 -1.35
N ALA A 112 1.52 9.74 -1.74
CA ALA A 112 0.99 8.75 -0.81
C ALA A 112 2.08 8.24 0.14
N ALA A 113 3.27 7.93 -0.38
CA ALA A 113 4.38 7.45 0.44
C ALA A 113 4.83 8.51 1.44
N ALA A 114 4.91 9.77 1.04
CA ALA A 114 5.25 10.86 1.95
C ALA A 114 4.25 10.97 3.10
N ARG A 115 2.95 10.80 2.81
CA ARG A 115 1.92 10.85 3.85
C ARG A 115 2.03 9.67 4.82
N ALA A 116 2.31 8.48 4.28
CA ALA A 116 2.53 7.29 5.11
C ALA A 116 3.77 7.45 6.00
N LEU A 117 4.86 7.98 5.46
CA LEU A 117 6.08 8.26 6.23
C LEU A 117 5.80 9.25 7.35
N ARG A 118 5.08 10.32 7.07
CA ARG A 118 4.72 11.32 8.08
C ARG A 118 3.92 10.67 9.21
N PHE A 119 2.97 9.81 8.88
CA PHE A 119 2.22 9.06 9.89
C PHE A 119 3.16 8.21 10.75
N GLY A 120 4.09 7.50 10.13
CA GLY A 120 5.04 6.66 10.85
C GLY A 120 5.91 7.45 11.82
N PHE A 121 6.46 8.58 11.38
CA PHE A 121 7.33 9.39 12.23
C PHE A 121 6.55 10.17 13.29
N GLU A 122 5.45 10.81 12.91
CA GLU A 122 4.71 11.71 13.82
C GLU A 122 3.72 10.99 14.72
N THR A 123 2.99 10.00 14.20
CA THR A 123 1.93 9.32 14.94
C THR A 123 2.42 8.08 15.65
N LEU A 124 3.25 7.25 14.98
CA LEU A 124 3.79 6.03 15.59
C LEU A 124 5.09 6.29 16.35
N GLY A 125 5.72 7.45 16.15
CA GLY A 125 6.95 7.80 16.86
C GLY A 125 8.17 7.02 16.39
N LEU A 126 8.15 6.50 15.18
CA LEU A 126 9.27 5.73 14.64
C LEU A 126 10.48 6.64 14.40
N LYS A 127 11.67 6.10 14.61
CA LYS A 127 12.92 6.82 14.36
C LYS A 127 13.43 6.61 12.94
N GLU A 128 13.09 5.48 12.33
CA GLU A 128 13.50 5.16 10.98
C GLU A 128 12.48 4.25 10.31
N ILE A 129 12.35 4.38 9.01
CA ILE A 129 11.49 3.57 8.17
C ILE A 129 12.30 3.22 6.93
N PHE A 130 12.29 1.94 6.53
CA PHE A 130 13.03 1.45 5.38
C PHE A 130 12.15 1.37 4.15
N ALA A 131 12.74 1.60 2.97
CA ALA A 131 12.11 1.34 1.69
C ALA A 131 12.95 0.30 0.95
N PHE A 132 12.33 -0.81 0.58
CA PHE A 132 13.02 -1.86 -0.17
C PHE A 132 12.65 -1.72 -1.65
N THR A 133 13.66 -1.55 -2.49
CA THR A 133 13.49 -1.46 -3.94
C THR A 133 14.08 -2.68 -4.61
N THR A 134 13.48 -3.09 -5.71
CA THR A 134 13.96 -4.21 -6.52
C THR A 134 14.44 -3.72 -7.86
#